data_0be7a6139468f1a39e86270930a1b457
#
_entry.id   0be7a6139468f1a39e86270930a1b457
#
_cell.length_a   1.000
_cell.length_b   1.000
_cell.length_c   1.000
_cell.angle_alpha   90.00
_cell.angle_beta   90.00
_cell.angle_gamma   90.00
#
_symmetry.space_group_name_H-M   'P 1'
#
loop_
_entity.id
_entity.type
_entity.pdbx_description
1 polymer ?
#
loop_
_entity_poly.entity_id
_entity_poly.type
_entity_poly.pdbx_seq_one_letter_code
_entity_poly.pdbx_strand_id
1 'polypeptide(L)'
;HLLLYFSVPEGRSADLSDVRIRFYGTNATKPTAYRLGDAKRLLSDPQFDGERPTTLYIHGYVELWSDPSVASVARAYRRRGHNLLVLDWGNLGFGNYVAVALRVEPVGGLQAGKAMWKLLKSGLALPRLHVVGHSMGVGIAGVICRYLASKGYVVPRLTGLDPAYPGFYPALLAPPARPGDAAFVAMVHTDGGGFGAPVRTGHADFWPNAGAAKQPGCPPLTLPLTAEDFCSHWRSWQYWAEAVAGGGAAFLARRCSDYDTFLRGACRGAPLVVLGLDTDPTIRGNFYLRTAAREPFALGARGAD
;
A
#
# COMPACT_ATOMS: atom_id res chain seq x y z
N HIS A 1 -0.81 18.68 -19.28
CA HIS A 1 -1.82 17.70 -18.77
C HIS A 1 -1.84 17.51 -17.25
N LEU A 2 -0.80 17.93 -16.51
CA LEU A 2 -0.69 17.65 -15.06
C LEU A 2 -1.43 18.65 -14.16
N LEU A 3 -1.62 19.90 -14.59
CA LEU A 3 -2.44 20.88 -13.86
C LEU A 3 -3.92 20.45 -13.71
N LEU A 4 -4.37 19.47 -14.51
CA LEU A 4 -5.72 18.91 -14.43
C LEU A 4 -5.90 17.90 -13.31
N TYR A 5 -4.81 17.32 -12.76
CA TYR A 5 -4.89 16.35 -11.65
C TYR A 5 -5.15 16.98 -10.27
N PHE A 6 -4.92 18.27 -10.12
CA PHE A 6 -5.14 18.97 -8.85
C PHE A 6 -6.52 19.64 -8.74
N SER A 7 -7.28 19.71 -9.82
CA SER A 7 -8.65 20.21 -9.78
C SER A 7 -9.62 19.06 -9.53
N VAL A 8 -10.44 19.19 -8.50
CA VAL A 8 -11.67 18.38 -8.38
C VAL A 8 -12.46 18.61 -9.67
N PRO A 9 -12.92 17.54 -10.38
CA PRO A 9 -13.77 17.73 -11.54
C PRO A 9 -14.91 18.68 -11.20
N GLU A 10 -15.07 19.75 -11.98
CA GLU A 10 -16.08 20.78 -11.73
C GLU A 10 -17.45 20.14 -11.49
N GLY A 11 -18.09 20.48 -10.38
CA GLY A 11 -19.47 20.08 -10.07
C GLY A 11 -19.68 18.90 -9.12
N ARG A 12 -18.61 18.29 -8.53
CA ARG A 12 -18.80 17.26 -7.50
C ARG A 12 -18.25 17.70 -6.15
N SER A 13 -19.13 17.88 -5.19
CA SER A 13 -18.72 17.98 -3.79
C SER A 13 -18.07 16.64 -3.38
N ALA A 14 -16.92 16.72 -2.70
CA ALA A 14 -16.27 15.54 -2.14
C ALA A 14 -17.07 15.07 -0.92
N ASP A 15 -17.94 14.06 -1.12
CA ASP A 15 -18.79 13.51 -0.07
C ASP A 15 -18.22 12.13 0.40
N LEU A 16 -18.18 11.95 1.70
CA LEU A 16 -17.81 10.66 2.31
C LEU A 16 -18.74 9.52 1.87
N SER A 17 -19.98 9.82 1.46
CA SER A 17 -20.91 8.83 0.90
C SER A 17 -20.49 8.28 -0.46
N ASP A 18 -19.51 8.90 -1.13
CA ASP A 18 -18.97 8.45 -2.42
C ASP A 18 -17.91 7.36 -2.29
N VAL A 19 -17.41 7.10 -1.09
CA VAL A 19 -16.45 6.02 -0.85
C VAL A 19 -17.08 4.66 -1.14
N ARG A 20 -16.35 3.79 -1.86
CA ARG A 20 -16.80 2.45 -2.27
C ARG A 20 -15.76 1.40 -1.93
N ILE A 21 -16.21 0.17 -1.76
CA ILE A 21 -15.37 -1.02 -1.90
C ILE A 21 -15.61 -1.58 -3.29
N ARG A 22 -14.53 -1.70 -4.07
CA ARG A 22 -14.55 -2.35 -5.38
C ARG A 22 -13.95 -3.74 -5.24
N PHE A 23 -14.74 -4.75 -5.55
CA PHE A 23 -14.32 -6.14 -5.52
C PHE A 23 -13.87 -6.58 -6.91
N TYR A 24 -12.63 -7.06 -6.98
CA TYR A 24 -12.04 -7.66 -8.17
C TYR A 24 -12.09 -9.18 -8.04
N GLY A 25 -13.14 -9.79 -8.58
CA GLY A 25 -13.24 -11.24 -8.69
C GLY A 25 -12.18 -11.81 -9.64
N THR A 26 -11.86 -13.09 -9.48
CA THR A 26 -10.78 -13.75 -10.25
C THR A 26 -11.00 -13.71 -11.77
N ASN A 27 -12.24 -13.79 -12.22
CA ASN A 27 -12.61 -13.81 -13.64
C ASN A 27 -13.23 -12.51 -14.14
N ALA A 28 -13.43 -11.51 -13.27
CA ALA A 28 -14.06 -10.26 -13.67
C ALA A 28 -13.13 -9.39 -14.51
N THR A 29 -13.66 -8.84 -15.61
CA THR A 29 -12.97 -7.83 -16.42
C THR A 29 -13.04 -6.45 -15.77
N LYS A 30 -14.08 -6.20 -14.98
CA LYS A 30 -14.32 -4.96 -14.22
C LYS A 30 -14.71 -5.30 -12.79
N PRO A 31 -14.33 -4.45 -11.80
CA PRO A 31 -14.72 -4.69 -10.41
C PRO A 31 -16.20 -4.39 -10.19
N THR A 32 -16.81 -5.13 -9.26
CA THR A 32 -18.13 -4.80 -8.71
C THR A 32 -17.98 -3.75 -7.61
N ALA A 33 -18.73 -2.66 -7.68
CA ALA A 33 -18.66 -1.58 -6.69
C ALA A 33 -19.78 -1.71 -5.65
N TYR A 34 -19.41 -1.67 -4.37
CA TYR A 34 -20.32 -1.72 -3.24
C TYR A 34 -20.26 -0.40 -2.45
N ARG A 35 -21.40 0.18 -2.12
CA ARG A 35 -21.47 1.26 -1.12
C ARG A 35 -21.03 0.72 0.23
N LEU A 36 -20.35 1.52 1.03
CA LEU A 36 -19.85 1.07 2.34
C LEU A 36 -21.00 0.60 3.27
N GLY A 37 -22.19 1.21 3.15
CA GLY A 37 -23.38 0.78 3.87
C GLY A 37 -23.82 -0.64 3.53
N ASP A 38 -23.63 -1.05 2.27
CA ASP A 38 -24.07 -2.32 1.69
C ASP A 38 -22.90 -3.32 1.49
N ALA A 39 -21.74 -3.04 2.06
CA ALA A 39 -20.52 -3.82 1.84
C ALA A 39 -20.70 -5.33 2.15
N LYS A 40 -21.56 -5.69 3.10
CA LYS A 40 -21.86 -7.10 3.42
C LYS A 40 -22.35 -7.91 2.22
N ARG A 41 -22.99 -7.28 1.21
CA ARG A 41 -23.46 -7.94 -0.01
C ARG A 41 -22.29 -8.53 -0.84
N LEU A 42 -21.08 -8.02 -0.64
CA LEU A 42 -19.86 -8.54 -1.26
C LEU A 42 -19.64 -10.02 -0.89
N LEU A 43 -19.96 -10.44 0.34
CA LEU A 43 -19.77 -11.83 0.77
C LEU A 43 -20.71 -12.80 0.04
N SER A 44 -21.75 -12.29 -0.60
CA SER A 44 -22.68 -13.06 -1.43
C SER A 44 -22.41 -12.88 -2.94
N ASP A 45 -21.33 -12.17 -3.31
CA ASP A 45 -20.94 -12.08 -4.73
C ASP A 45 -20.52 -13.47 -5.23
N PRO A 46 -21.04 -13.95 -6.37
CA PRO A 46 -20.71 -15.28 -6.90
C PRO A 46 -19.22 -15.56 -7.14
N GLN A 47 -18.41 -14.51 -7.24
CA GLN A 47 -16.96 -14.62 -7.43
C GLN A 47 -16.18 -14.53 -6.11
N PHE A 48 -16.84 -14.19 -5.00
CA PHE A 48 -16.21 -14.13 -3.69
C PHE A 48 -16.07 -15.55 -3.13
N ASP A 49 -14.85 -15.91 -2.75
CA ASP A 49 -14.54 -17.19 -2.14
C ASP A 49 -14.00 -16.95 -0.72
N GLY A 50 -14.79 -17.30 0.30
CA GLY A 50 -14.43 -17.11 1.71
C GLY A 50 -13.19 -17.89 2.16
N GLU A 51 -12.79 -18.93 1.41
CA GLU A 51 -11.60 -19.73 1.71
C GLU A 51 -10.31 -19.12 1.16
N ARG A 52 -10.41 -18.13 0.27
CA ARG A 52 -9.24 -17.44 -0.29
C ARG A 52 -8.76 -16.31 0.61
N PRO A 53 -7.44 -16.02 0.58
CA PRO A 53 -6.94 -14.81 1.21
C PRO A 53 -7.64 -13.56 0.64
N THR A 54 -7.96 -12.63 1.51
CA THR A 54 -8.60 -11.36 1.14
C THR A 54 -7.65 -10.21 1.38
N THR A 55 -7.43 -9.38 0.37
CA THR A 55 -6.62 -8.17 0.50
C THR A 55 -7.49 -6.93 0.32
N LEU A 56 -7.38 -5.99 1.26
CA LEU A 56 -7.90 -4.64 1.10
C LEU A 56 -6.76 -3.73 0.66
N TYR A 57 -6.81 -3.28 -0.59
CA TYR A 57 -5.85 -2.31 -1.14
C TYR A 57 -6.43 -0.90 -1.11
N ILE A 58 -5.61 0.09 -0.74
CA ILE A 58 -5.99 1.49 -0.60
C ILE A 58 -5.01 2.35 -1.39
N HIS A 59 -5.48 2.98 -2.46
CA HIS A 59 -4.67 3.85 -3.31
C HIS A 59 -4.32 5.18 -2.62
N GLY A 60 -3.38 5.92 -3.21
CA GLY A 60 -2.83 7.15 -2.66
C GLY A 60 -3.61 8.42 -3.02
N TYR A 61 -2.95 9.55 -2.74
CA TYR A 61 -3.34 10.90 -3.15
C TYR A 61 -3.29 11.04 -4.68
N VAL A 62 -4.27 11.74 -5.26
CA VAL A 62 -4.46 11.95 -6.71
C VAL A 62 -4.47 10.66 -7.54
N GLU A 63 -4.92 9.56 -6.93
CA GLU A 63 -5.13 8.29 -7.61
C GLU A 63 -6.62 7.92 -7.64
N LEU A 64 -7.01 7.18 -8.67
CA LEU A 64 -8.34 6.59 -8.84
C LEU A 64 -8.25 5.07 -8.91
N TRP A 65 -9.35 4.40 -8.61
CA TRP A 65 -9.47 2.94 -8.77
C TRP A 65 -9.18 2.45 -10.19
N SER A 66 -9.30 3.32 -11.22
CA SER A 66 -9.06 3.02 -12.63
C SER A 66 -7.63 3.27 -13.09
N ASP A 67 -6.78 3.80 -12.23
CA ASP A 67 -5.40 4.16 -12.60
C ASP A 67 -4.49 2.94 -12.78
N PRO A 68 -3.39 3.09 -13.53
CA PRO A 68 -2.44 2.01 -13.80
C PRO A 68 -1.90 1.34 -12.53
N SER A 69 -1.73 2.08 -11.43
CA SER A 69 -1.29 1.58 -10.13
C SER A 69 -2.25 0.51 -9.61
N VAL A 70 -3.54 0.85 -9.52
CA VAL A 70 -4.58 -0.07 -9.05
C VAL A 70 -4.75 -1.24 -10.02
N ALA A 71 -4.74 -0.96 -11.34
CA ALA A 71 -4.86 -2.01 -12.37
C ALA A 71 -3.71 -3.04 -12.30
N SER A 72 -2.47 -2.59 -12.02
CA SER A 72 -1.30 -3.46 -11.90
C SER A 72 -1.38 -4.33 -10.66
N VAL A 73 -1.71 -3.74 -9.52
CA VAL A 73 -1.92 -4.46 -8.26
C VAL A 73 -3.07 -5.45 -8.40
N ALA A 74 -4.20 -5.06 -8.99
CA ALA A 74 -5.35 -5.94 -9.20
C ALA A 74 -5.00 -7.15 -10.06
N ARG A 75 -4.24 -6.94 -11.15
CA ARG A 75 -3.76 -8.02 -12.01
C ARG A 75 -2.87 -9.01 -11.25
N ALA A 76 -1.99 -8.52 -10.39
CA ALA A 76 -1.10 -9.35 -9.58
C ALA A 76 -1.88 -10.22 -8.58
N TYR A 77 -2.79 -9.64 -7.82
CA TYR A 77 -3.60 -10.38 -6.86
C TYR A 77 -4.54 -11.41 -7.50
N ARG A 78 -5.13 -11.06 -8.66
CA ARG A 78 -5.96 -12.01 -9.43
C ARG A 78 -5.16 -13.24 -9.88
N ARG A 79 -3.92 -13.06 -10.35
CA ARG A 79 -3.02 -14.18 -10.70
C ARG A 79 -2.74 -15.10 -9.50
N ARG A 80 -2.73 -14.55 -8.29
CA ARG A 80 -2.53 -15.31 -7.04
C ARG A 80 -3.83 -15.91 -6.49
N GLY A 81 -4.97 -15.65 -7.13
CA GLY A 81 -6.25 -16.17 -6.70
C GLY A 81 -6.79 -15.57 -5.40
N HIS A 82 -6.36 -14.36 -5.02
CA HIS A 82 -6.89 -13.65 -3.86
C HIS A 82 -8.23 -12.97 -4.16
N ASN A 83 -9.07 -12.83 -3.16
CA ASN A 83 -10.12 -11.82 -3.17
C ASN A 83 -9.45 -10.45 -3.02
N LEU A 84 -9.58 -9.58 -4.01
CA LEU A 84 -9.06 -8.22 -3.89
C LEU A 84 -10.20 -7.23 -3.72
N LEU A 85 -10.17 -6.52 -2.63
CA LEU A 85 -10.99 -5.35 -2.32
C LEU A 85 -10.15 -4.10 -2.51
N VAL A 86 -10.64 -3.14 -3.27
CA VAL A 86 -10.00 -1.82 -3.39
C VAL A 86 -10.90 -0.79 -2.71
N LEU A 87 -10.36 -0.07 -1.74
CA LEU A 87 -11.03 1.08 -1.19
C LEU A 87 -10.90 2.23 -2.18
N ASP A 88 -11.99 2.51 -2.88
CA ASP A 88 -12.12 3.65 -3.77
C ASP A 88 -12.66 4.84 -2.97
N TRP A 89 -11.77 5.72 -2.58
CA TRP A 89 -12.10 6.97 -1.92
C TRP A 89 -12.12 8.15 -2.90
N GLY A 90 -11.99 7.84 -4.20
CA GLY A 90 -12.35 8.64 -5.36
C GLY A 90 -11.94 10.10 -5.27
N ASN A 91 -12.91 10.98 -5.52
CA ASN A 91 -12.70 12.43 -5.53
C ASN A 91 -12.21 13.02 -4.19
N LEU A 92 -12.37 12.29 -3.07
CA LEU A 92 -11.82 12.70 -1.77
C LEU A 92 -10.28 12.73 -1.76
N GLY A 93 -9.64 11.95 -2.63
CA GLY A 93 -8.19 11.92 -2.81
C GLY A 93 -7.62 13.07 -3.64
N PHE A 94 -8.47 13.98 -4.16
CA PHE A 94 -8.08 15.11 -5.00
C PHE A 94 -8.24 16.44 -4.30
N GLY A 95 -7.48 17.43 -4.73
CA GLY A 95 -7.51 18.80 -4.24
C GLY A 95 -6.24 19.16 -3.45
N ASN A 96 -6.35 20.18 -2.61
CA ASN A 96 -5.23 20.63 -1.78
C ASN A 96 -4.73 19.51 -0.86
N TYR A 97 -3.42 19.26 -0.84
CA TYR A 97 -2.80 18.18 -0.09
C TYR A 97 -3.20 18.15 1.40
N VAL A 98 -3.18 19.32 2.06
CA VAL A 98 -3.53 19.44 3.50
C VAL A 98 -4.99 19.05 3.72
N ALA A 99 -5.90 19.53 2.86
CA ALA A 99 -7.31 19.20 2.94
C ALA A 99 -7.57 17.70 2.73
N VAL A 100 -6.81 17.07 1.82
CA VAL A 100 -6.92 15.62 1.55
C VAL A 100 -6.33 14.82 2.72
N ALA A 101 -5.18 15.21 3.27
CA ALA A 101 -4.58 14.55 4.43
C ALA A 101 -5.52 14.56 5.64
N LEU A 102 -6.25 15.64 5.88
CA LEU A 102 -7.25 15.74 6.96
C LEU A 102 -8.46 14.80 6.77
N ARG A 103 -8.69 14.28 5.56
CA ARG A 103 -9.75 13.30 5.27
C ARG A 103 -9.34 11.86 5.59
N VAL A 104 -8.05 11.59 5.81
CA VAL A 104 -7.52 10.24 6.09
C VAL A 104 -8.24 9.60 7.28
N GLU A 105 -8.42 10.32 8.37
CA GLU A 105 -9.05 9.80 9.58
C GLU A 105 -10.56 9.56 9.39
N PRO A 106 -11.38 10.51 8.90
CA PRO A 106 -12.80 10.24 8.66
C PRO A 106 -13.04 9.14 7.60
N VAL A 107 -12.25 9.09 6.52
CA VAL A 107 -12.36 8.02 5.52
C VAL A 107 -12.01 6.66 6.13
N GLY A 108 -10.87 6.57 6.83
CA GLY A 108 -10.41 5.32 7.43
C GLY A 108 -11.27 4.85 8.59
N GLY A 109 -11.55 5.71 9.57
CA GLY A 109 -12.26 5.35 10.81
C GLY A 109 -13.77 5.32 10.63
N LEU A 110 -14.36 6.46 10.27
CA LEU A 110 -15.84 6.62 10.24
C LEU A 110 -16.50 5.85 9.10
N GLN A 111 -15.81 5.66 7.99
CA GLN A 111 -16.37 5.03 6.79
C GLN A 111 -15.83 3.62 6.55
N ALA A 112 -14.59 3.50 6.13
CA ALA A 112 -14.03 2.20 5.71
C ALA A 112 -13.84 1.22 6.88
N GLY A 113 -13.34 1.68 8.03
CA GLY A 113 -13.18 0.84 9.23
C GLY A 113 -14.52 0.26 9.70
N LYS A 114 -15.58 1.08 9.70
CA LYS A 114 -16.95 0.64 10.04
C LYS A 114 -17.48 -0.38 9.03
N ALA A 115 -17.21 -0.20 7.73
CA ALA A 115 -17.62 -1.15 6.70
C ALA A 115 -16.87 -2.49 6.85
N MET A 116 -15.55 -2.44 7.07
CA MET A 116 -14.73 -3.64 7.29
C MET A 116 -15.14 -4.39 8.56
N TRP A 117 -15.45 -3.67 9.63
CA TRP A 117 -15.99 -4.29 10.84
C TRP A 117 -17.31 -5.05 10.57
N LYS A 118 -18.22 -4.46 9.79
CA LYS A 118 -19.47 -5.13 9.39
C LYS A 118 -19.20 -6.38 8.55
N LEU A 119 -18.21 -6.33 7.62
CA LEU A 119 -17.80 -7.49 6.83
C LEU A 119 -17.27 -8.61 7.73
N LEU A 120 -16.40 -8.31 8.69
CA LEU A 120 -15.85 -9.28 9.64
C LEU A 120 -16.97 -9.90 10.49
N LYS A 121 -17.91 -9.10 10.98
CA LYS A 121 -19.10 -9.62 11.70
C LYS A 121 -20.01 -10.50 10.85
N SER A 122 -19.97 -10.33 9.54
CA SER A 122 -20.80 -11.07 8.58
C SER A 122 -20.09 -12.28 7.97
N GLY A 123 -18.87 -12.62 8.45
CA GLY A 123 -18.17 -13.84 8.04
C GLY A 123 -16.92 -13.64 7.20
N LEU A 124 -16.45 -12.41 6.97
CA LEU A 124 -15.12 -12.22 6.37
C LEU A 124 -14.06 -12.82 7.30
N ALA A 125 -13.21 -13.70 6.78
CA ALA A 125 -12.22 -14.42 7.56
C ALA A 125 -11.05 -13.50 7.99
N LEU A 126 -11.05 -13.02 9.25
CA LEU A 126 -9.98 -12.18 9.79
C LEU A 126 -8.56 -12.79 9.63
N PRO A 127 -8.32 -14.09 9.91
CA PRO A 127 -6.97 -14.66 9.77
C PRO A 127 -6.40 -14.60 8.35
N ARG A 128 -7.24 -14.39 7.35
CA ARG A 128 -6.88 -14.31 5.94
C ARG A 128 -6.88 -12.87 5.40
N LEU A 129 -7.11 -11.87 6.26
CA LEU A 129 -7.16 -10.46 5.87
C LEU A 129 -5.77 -9.84 5.86
N HIS A 130 -5.43 -9.21 4.74
CA HIS A 130 -4.25 -8.37 4.59
C HIS A 130 -4.69 -6.98 4.15
N VAL A 131 -4.24 -5.93 4.85
CA VAL A 131 -4.49 -4.54 4.47
C VAL A 131 -3.22 -3.96 3.84
N VAL A 132 -3.35 -3.36 2.67
CA VAL A 132 -2.23 -2.78 1.91
C VAL A 132 -2.59 -1.34 1.52
N GLY A 133 -1.75 -0.40 1.85
CA GLY A 133 -1.93 1.01 1.47
C GLY A 133 -0.75 1.53 0.64
N HIS A 134 -1.02 2.47 -0.26
CA HIS A 134 -0.01 3.25 -0.96
C HIS A 134 -0.09 4.72 -0.56
N SER A 135 1.06 5.36 -0.29
CA SER A 135 1.11 6.80 -0.01
C SER A 135 0.18 7.20 1.16
N MET A 136 -0.74 8.14 0.97
CA MET A 136 -1.80 8.49 1.95
C MET A 136 -2.71 7.32 2.29
N GLY A 137 -2.88 6.36 1.37
CA GLY A 137 -3.61 5.12 1.64
C GLY A 137 -3.02 4.30 2.79
N VAL A 138 -1.73 4.46 3.10
CA VAL A 138 -1.10 3.83 4.28
C VAL A 138 -1.65 4.42 5.58
N GLY A 139 -1.85 5.74 5.63
CA GLY A 139 -2.51 6.41 6.75
C GLY A 139 -3.93 5.90 6.96
N ILE A 140 -4.72 5.83 5.87
CA ILE A 140 -6.09 5.27 5.90
C ILE A 140 -6.07 3.82 6.40
N ALA A 141 -5.13 2.99 5.92
CA ALA A 141 -4.96 1.60 6.35
C ALA A 141 -4.70 1.49 7.86
N GLY A 142 -3.80 2.32 8.40
CA GLY A 142 -3.53 2.39 9.84
C GLY A 142 -4.77 2.77 10.65
N VAL A 143 -5.55 3.75 10.18
CA VAL A 143 -6.81 4.15 10.85
C VAL A 143 -7.84 3.02 10.81
N ILE A 144 -8.00 2.33 9.68
CA ILE A 144 -8.89 1.15 9.57
C ILE A 144 -8.47 0.09 10.58
N CYS A 145 -7.19 -0.26 10.63
CA CYS A 145 -6.67 -1.28 11.54
C CYS A 145 -6.90 -0.91 13.01
N ARG A 146 -6.64 0.33 13.42
CA ARG A 146 -6.95 0.84 14.77
C ARG A 146 -8.43 0.78 15.10
N TYR A 147 -9.29 1.16 14.15
CA TYR A 147 -10.74 1.06 14.34
C TYR A 147 -11.16 -0.41 14.57
N LEU A 148 -10.66 -1.34 13.77
CA LEU A 148 -10.95 -2.76 13.92
C LEU A 148 -10.43 -3.31 15.25
N ALA A 149 -9.22 -2.94 15.66
CA ALA A 149 -8.65 -3.32 16.96
C ALA A 149 -9.50 -2.81 18.13
N SER A 150 -10.07 -1.59 18.05
CA SER A 150 -11.01 -1.06 19.06
C SER A 150 -12.31 -1.85 19.15
N LYS A 151 -12.60 -2.69 18.14
CA LYS A 151 -13.74 -3.61 18.09
C LYS A 151 -13.36 -5.07 18.40
N GLY A 152 -12.11 -5.32 18.83
CA GLY A 152 -11.61 -6.65 19.15
C GLY A 152 -11.06 -7.45 17.95
N TYR A 153 -10.87 -6.80 16.78
CA TYR A 153 -10.37 -7.46 15.56
C TYR A 153 -8.98 -6.94 15.22
N VAL A 154 -7.92 -7.63 15.65
CA VAL A 154 -6.54 -7.28 15.28
C VAL A 154 -6.25 -7.84 13.89
N VAL A 155 -5.98 -6.95 12.93
CA VAL A 155 -5.62 -7.34 11.56
C VAL A 155 -4.28 -8.09 11.57
N PRO A 156 -4.17 -9.27 10.94
CA PRO A 156 -2.91 -10.02 10.93
C PRO A 156 -1.75 -9.30 10.26
N ARG A 157 -2.01 -8.64 9.12
CA ARG A 157 -0.96 -8.01 8.31
C ARG A 157 -1.40 -6.67 7.74
N LEU A 158 -0.52 -5.67 7.88
CA LEU A 158 -0.58 -4.38 7.19
C LEU A 158 0.71 -4.19 6.40
N THR A 159 0.61 -3.85 5.12
CA THR A 159 1.75 -3.43 4.32
C THR A 159 1.56 -2.00 3.84
N GLY A 160 2.54 -1.15 4.10
CA GLY A 160 2.59 0.22 3.60
C GLY A 160 3.58 0.34 2.45
N LEU A 161 3.12 0.90 1.35
CA LEU A 161 3.90 1.15 0.15
C LEU A 161 4.21 2.64 0.06
N ASP A 162 5.42 3.00 0.39
CA ASP A 162 5.95 4.37 0.48
C ASP A 162 5.01 5.32 1.25
N PRO A 163 4.90 5.15 2.58
CA PRO A 163 3.97 5.92 3.43
C PRO A 163 4.15 7.41 3.23
N ALA A 164 3.06 8.16 3.03
CA ALA A 164 3.12 9.61 2.84
C ALA A 164 3.89 10.31 3.96
N TYR A 165 4.84 11.19 3.59
CA TYR A 165 5.73 11.87 4.53
C TYR A 165 5.17 13.22 5.01
N PRO A 166 4.88 14.20 4.12
CA PRO A 166 4.51 15.55 4.57
C PRO A 166 3.25 15.55 5.43
N GLY A 167 3.38 16.03 6.67
CA GLY A 167 2.27 16.12 7.61
C GLY A 167 1.89 14.84 8.34
N PHE A 168 2.51 13.70 8.00
CA PHE A 168 2.35 12.43 8.71
C PHE A 168 3.53 12.14 9.64
N TYR A 169 4.73 12.59 9.30
CA TYR A 169 5.94 12.42 10.09
C TYR A 169 6.68 13.77 10.23
N PRO A 170 6.50 14.51 11.37
CA PRO A 170 5.61 14.18 12.51
C PRO A 170 4.12 14.25 12.15
N ALA A 171 3.27 13.65 13.01
CA ALA A 171 1.82 13.57 12.83
C ALA A 171 1.15 14.93 13.06
N LEU A 172 1.23 15.83 12.08
CA LEU A 172 0.66 17.18 12.12
C LEU A 172 -0.74 17.26 11.50
N LEU A 173 -0.98 16.52 10.42
CA LEU A 173 -2.24 16.56 9.65
C LEU A 173 -3.08 15.33 9.88
N ALA A 174 -2.44 14.16 9.94
CA ALA A 174 -3.11 12.89 10.13
C ALA A 174 -2.19 11.89 10.84
N PRO A 175 -2.75 10.90 11.57
CA PRO A 175 -1.95 9.89 12.23
C PRO A 175 -1.31 8.95 11.21
N PRO A 176 0.02 8.72 11.29
CA PRO A 176 0.69 7.74 10.44
C PRO A 176 0.31 6.30 10.83
N ALA A 177 0.57 5.36 9.93
CA ALA A 177 0.57 3.95 10.30
C ALA A 177 1.80 3.63 11.17
N ARG A 178 1.66 2.68 12.09
CA ARG A 178 2.67 2.34 13.11
C ARG A 178 2.63 0.84 13.45
N PRO A 179 3.66 0.28 14.10
CA PRO A 179 3.72 -1.16 14.39
C PRO A 179 2.49 -1.70 15.15
N GLY A 180 1.91 -0.91 16.07
CA GLY A 180 0.73 -1.33 16.84
C GLY A 180 -0.59 -1.39 16.07
N ASP A 181 -0.61 -1.07 14.79
CA ASP A 181 -1.85 -1.06 14.00
C ASP A 181 -2.28 -2.45 13.53
N ALA A 182 -1.34 -3.40 13.43
CA ALA A 182 -1.61 -4.78 13.05
C ALA A 182 -0.66 -5.74 13.79
N ALA A 183 -0.94 -7.04 13.79
CA ALA A 183 -0.04 -8.03 14.37
C ALA A 183 1.35 -8.02 13.70
N PHE A 184 1.38 -7.78 12.38
CA PHE A 184 2.61 -7.52 11.64
C PHE A 184 2.43 -6.35 10.68
N VAL A 185 3.36 -5.39 10.72
CA VAL A 185 3.39 -4.22 9.85
C VAL A 185 4.70 -4.21 9.08
N ALA A 186 4.62 -4.31 7.76
CA ALA A 186 5.77 -4.18 6.85
C ALA A 186 5.65 -2.88 6.05
N MET A 187 6.76 -2.17 5.85
CA MET A 187 6.81 -0.96 5.04
C MET A 187 7.84 -1.11 3.93
N VAL A 188 7.55 -0.53 2.78
CA VAL A 188 8.45 -0.45 1.61
C VAL A 188 8.69 1.00 1.31
N HIS A 189 9.91 1.47 1.46
CA HIS A 189 10.29 2.86 1.26
C HIS A 189 11.01 3.02 -0.07
N THR A 190 10.55 3.92 -0.93
CA THR A 190 11.13 4.15 -2.25
C THR A 190 11.39 5.62 -2.57
N ASP A 191 10.81 6.54 -1.81
CA ASP A 191 10.96 7.98 -1.99
C ASP A 191 11.13 8.72 -0.66
N GLY A 192 11.89 8.11 0.25
CA GLY A 192 12.13 8.63 1.60
C GLY A 192 12.74 10.03 1.60
N GLY A 193 12.05 10.98 2.25
CA GLY A 193 12.42 12.40 2.30
C GLY A 193 11.84 13.25 1.17
N GLY A 194 11.27 12.63 0.13
CA GLY A 194 10.45 13.27 -0.89
C GLY A 194 8.97 13.16 -0.51
N PHE A 195 8.21 12.37 -1.26
CA PHE A 195 6.81 12.09 -0.94
C PHE A 195 6.65 11.05 0.16
N GLY A 196 7.62 10.13 0.31
CA GLY A 196 7.64 9.02 1.25
C GLY A 196 8.37 9.31 2.55
N ALA A 197 8.01 8.59 3.63
CA ALA A 197 8.62 8.70 4.94
C ALA A 197 10.09 8.23 4.94
N PRO A 198 11.04 9.06 5.44
CA PRO A 198 12.46 8.70 5.50
C PRO A 198 12.85 7.96 6.78
N VAL A 199 11.87 7.55 7.57
CA VAL A 199 12.09 6.94 8.89
C VAL A 199 11.42 5.58 8.98
N ARG A 200 11.95 4.73 9.85
CA ARG A 200 11.34 3.45 10.17
C ARG A 200 9.95 3.64 10.77
N THR A 201 8.96 2.96 10.23
CA THR A 201 7.55 3.10 10.61
C THR A 201 6.84 1.78 10.86
N GLY A 202 7.46 0.64 10.48
CA GLY A 202 6.92 -0.71 10.63
C GLY A 202 7.63 -1.57 11.67
N HIS A 203 7.19 -2.81 11.78
CA HIS A 203 7.96 -3.89 12.40
C HIS A 203 9.17 -4.23 11.54
N ALA A 204 8.95 -4.35 10.21
CA ALA A 204 9.95 -4.58 9.20
C ALA A 204 9.86 -3.49 8.13
N ASP A 205 10.94 -2.79 7.89
CA ASP A 205 11.03 -1.71 6.90
C ASP A 205 12.01 -2.12 5.81
N PHE A 206 11.51 -2.23 4.58
CA PHE A 206 12.29 -2.55 3.40
C PHE A 206 12.70 -1.27 2.68
N TRP A 207 13.99 -1.19 2.33
CA TRP A 207 14.63 -0.03 1.72
C TRP A 207 15.27 -0.39 0.38
N PRO A 208 14.48 -0.63 -0.69
CA PRO A 208 15.04 -0.84 -2.02
C PRO A 208 15.90 0.37 -2.42
N ASN A 209 17.17 0.12 -2.78
CA ASN A 209 18.10 1.16 -3.25
C ASN A 209 18.21 2.36 -2.30
N ALA A 210 18.42 2.10 -1.02
CA ALA A 210 18.42 3.05 0.10
C ALA A 210 17.02 3.57 0.51
N GLY A 211 15.96 3.22 -0.19
CA GLY A 211 14.61 3.73 0.09
C GLY A 211 14.42 5.21 -0.21
N ALA A 212 15.37 5.84 -0.89
CA ALA A 212 15.37 7.27 -1.20
C ALA A 212 14.91 7.54 -2.63
N ALA A 213 14.61 8.81 -2.92
CA ALA A 213 14.31 9.30 -4.25
C ALA A 213 15.40 8.95 -5.26
N LYS A 214 15.02 8.93 -6.54
CA LYS A 214 15.80 8.51 -7.70
C LYS A 214 16.10 7.03 -7.69
N GLN A 215 15.05 6.25 -7.53
CA GLN A 215 15.08 4.82 -7.73
C GLN A 215 15.59 4.47 -9.13
N PRO A 216 16.26 3.31 -9.33
CA PRO A 216 16.78 2.90 -10.62
C PRO A 216 15.74 3.01 -11.74
N GLY A 217 16.14 3.66 -12.86
CA GLY A 217 15.26 3.92 -14.00
C GLY A 217 14.34 5.13 -13.88
N CYS A 218 14.33 5.82 -12.74
CA CYS A 218 13.66 7.10 -12.60
C CYS A 218 14.56 8.26 -13.06
N PRO A 219 13.99 9.35 -13.63
CA PRO A 219 14.75 10.49 -14.09
C PRO A 219 15.56 11.15 -12.97
N PRO A 220 16.79 11.65 -13.26
CA PRO A 220 17.63 12.30 -12.26
C PRO A 220 17.16 13.71 -11.88
N LEU A 221 16.49 14.40 -12.79
CA LEU A 221 15.90 15.73 -12.59
C LEU A 221 14.44 15.68 -13.02
N THR A 222 13.58 16.28 -12.22
CA THR A 222 12.14 16.30 -12.43
C THR A 222 11.59 17.71 -12.16
N LEU A 223 10.49 18.05 -12.82
CA LEU A 223 9.69 19.20 -12.42
C LEU A 223 8.78 18.76 -11.28
N PRO A 224 8.62 19.59 -10.24
CA PRO A 224 7.76 19.25 -9.10
C PRO A 224 6.35 18.84 -9.51
N LEU A 225 5.83 17.79 -8.90
CA LEU A 225 4.46 17.29 -9.08
C LEU A 225 4.16 16.77 -10.49
N THR A 226 5.18 16.38 -11.27
CA THR A 226 5.01 15.67 -12.53
C THR A 226 4.98 14.15 -12.33
N ALA A 227 4.59 13.40 -13.36
CA ALA A 227 4.64 11.93 -13.32
C ALA A 227 6.08 11.43 -13.10
N GLU A 228 7.05 12.15 -13.67
CA GLU A 228 8.48 11.87 -13.49
C GLU A 228 8.90 12.09 -12.02
N ASP A 229 8.36 13.09 -11.36
CA ASP A 229 8.64 13.40 -9.96
C ASP A 229 8.09 12.31 -9.03
N PHE A 230 6.92 11.77 -9.36
CA PHE A 230 6.33 10.63 -8.63
C PHE A 230 6.98 9.28 -8.95
N CYS A 231 7.90 9.19 -9.91
CA CYS A 231 8.48 7.92 -10.36
C CYS A 231 9.00 7.06 -9.20
N SER A 232 9.82 7.63 -8.32
CA SER A 232 10.38 6.90 -7.16
C SER A 232 9.30 6.48 -6.18
N HIS A 233 8.33 7.35 -5.91
CA HIS A 233 7.17 7.07 -5.07
C HIS A 233 6.33 5.89 -5.61
N TRP A 234 6.13 5.87 -6.93
CA TRP A 234 5.40 4.80 -7.61
C TRP A 234 6.16 3.48 -7.69
N ARG A 235 7.49 3.44 -7.56
CA ARG A 235 8.26 2.19 -7.49
C ARG A 235 7.76 1.28 -6.37
N SER A 236 7.23 1.81 -5.29
CA SER A 236 6.73 1.02 -4.17
C SER A 236 5.60 0.07 -4.58
N TRP A 237 4.58 0.55 -5.30
CA TRP A 237 3.50 -0.31 -5.78
C TRP A 237 3.91 -1.16 -6.99
N GLN A 238 4.87 -0.71 -7.81
CA GLN A 238 5.41 -1.52 -8.92
C GLN A 238 6.16 -2.73 -8.38
N TYR A 239 7.07 -2.54 -7.42
CA TYR A 239 7.77 -3.65 -6.77
C TYR A 239 6.80 -4.57 -6.04
N TRP A 240 5.81 -4.02 -5.37
CA TRP A 240 4.78 -4.81 -4.71
C TRP A 240 3.96 -5.65 -5.68
N ALA A 241 3.49 -5.07 -6.77
CA ALA A 241 2.74 -5.79 -7.80
C ALA A 241 3.55 -6.95 -8.40
N GLU A 242 4.85 -6.74 -8.70
CA GLU A 242 5.75 -7.80 -9.17
C GLU A 242 5.96 -8.87 -8.09
N ALA A 243 6.21 -8.48 -6.84
CA ALA A 243 6.39 -9.42 -5.73
C ALA A 243 5.13 -10.28 -5.50
N VAL A 244 3.94 -9.68 -5.59
CA VAL A 244 2.66 -10.39 -5.49
C VAL A 244 2.43 -11.31 -6.68
N ALA A 245 2.68 -10.85 -7.92
CA ALA A 245 2.43 -11.65 -9.11
C ALA A 245 3.24 -12.97 -9.11
N GLY A 246 4.45 -12.94 -8.55
CA GLY A 246 5.35 -14.10 -8.53
C GLY A 246 5.77 -14.56 -9.93
N GLY A 247 6.41 -15.73 -10.00
CA GLY A 247 6.80 -16.34 -11.27
C GLY A 247 8.15 -15.86 -11.84
N GLY A 248 8.77 -14.84 -11.22
CA GLY A 248 10.11 -14.36 -11.52
C GLY A 248 11.07 -14.52 -10.34
N ALA A 249 12.20 -13.80 -10.37
CA ALA A 249 13.08 -13.69 -9.22
C ALA A 249 12.35 -13.03 -8.04
N ALA A 250 12.65 -13.47 -6.82
CA ALA A 250 12.09 -12.83 -5.61
C ALA A 250 12.84 -11.54 -5.28
N PHE A 251 12.14 -10.60 -4.62
CA PHE A 251 12.77 -9.46 -3.95
C PHE A 251 13.39 -9.94 -2.65
N LEU A 252 14.66 -10.32 -2.70
CA LEU A 252 15.41 -10.78 -1.52
C LEU A 252 16.15 -9.60 -0.90
N ALA A 253 16.07 -9.49 0.42
CA ALA A 253 16.67 -8.43 1.21
C ALA A 253 17.51 -9.02 2.35
N ARG A 254 18.41 -8.22 2.92
CA ARG A 254 19.16 -8.56 4.14
C ARG A 254 18.96 -7.50 5.21
N ARG A 255 18.87 -7.97 6.44
CA ARG A 255 18.90 -7.08 7.60
C ARG A 255 20.28 -6.40 7.71
N CYS A 256 20.27 -5.07 7.79
CA CYS A 256 21.49 -4.28 7.97
C CYS A 256 21.20 -3.02 8.78
N SER A 257 22.26 -2.37 9.28
CA SER A 257 22.14 -1.09 10.01
C SER A 257 21.72 0.05 9.08
N ASP A 258 22.34 0.12 7.90
CA ASP A 258 22.17 1.17 6.91
C ASP A 258 22.55 0.66 5.51
N TYR A 259 22.24 1.46 4.48
CA TYR A 259 22.47 1.07 3.09
C TYR A 259 23.94 1.04 2.69
N ASP A 260 24.78 1.94 3.25
CA ASP A 260 26.22 1.97 2.94
C ASP A 260 26.91 0.73 3.50
N THR A 261 26.53 0.31 4.70
CA THR A 261 26.99 -0.95 5.31
C THR A 261 26.55 -2.16 4.49
N PHE A 262 25.30 -2.13 3.97
CA PHE A 262 24.81 -3.16 3.05
C PHE A 262 25.64 -3.21 1.76
N LEU A 263 25.91 -2.06 1.10
CA LEU A 263 26.69 -1.99 -0.13
C LEU A 263 28.13 -2.48 0.04
N ARG A 264 28.73 -2.28 1.22
CA ARG A 264 30.07 -2.83 1.54
C ARG A 264 30.05 -4.35 1.77
N GLY A 265 28.89 -4.99 1.70
CA GLY A 265 28.74 -6.44 1.89
C GLY A 265 28.87 -6.90 3.35
N ALA A 266 28.90 -5.97 4.31
CA ALA A 266 29.08 -6.32 5.73
C ALA A 266 27.89 -7.11 6.31
N CYS A 267 26.75 -7.11 5.63
CA CYS A 267 25.56 -7.83 6.07
C CYS A 267 25.31 -9.16 5.33
N ARG A 268 26.26 -9.65 4.53
CA ARG A 268 26.13 -10.90 3.75
C ARG A 268 25.87 -12.13 4.61
N GLY A 269 26.31 -12.14 5.86
CA GLY A 269 26.02 -13.21 6.83
C GLY A 269 24.59 -13.22 7.38
N ALA A 270 23.82 -12.15 7.22
CA ALA A 270 22.43 -12.10 7.66
C ALA A 270 21.54 -12.99 6.76
N PRO A 271 20.52 -13.66 7.32
CA PRO A 271 19.58 -14.46 6.53
C PRO A 271 18.90 -13.62 5.43
N LEU A 272 18.62 -14.29 4.30
CA LEU A 272 17.80 -13.72 3.25
C LEU A 272 16.34 -13.64 3.68
N VAL A 273 15.72 -12.52 3.41
CA VAL A 273 14.31 -12.23 3.73
C VAL A 273 13.59 -11.88 2.42
N VAL A 274 12.39 -12.43 2.24
CA VAL A 274 11.56 -12.14 1.08
C VAL A 274 10.69 -10.91 1.36
N LEU A 275 10.69 -9.94 0.44
CA LEU A 275 9.68 -8.89 0.39
C LEU A 275 8.52 -9.39 -0.49
N GLY A 276 7.30 -9.42 0.03
CA GLY A 276 6.10 -9.83 -0.69
C GLY A 276 5.04 -10.44 0.21
N LEU A 277 4.15 -11.24 -0.37
CA LEU A 277 3.11 -11.96 0.38
C LEU A 277 3.71 -12.96 1.39
N ASP A 278 4.85 -13.54 1.04
CA ASP A 278 5.53 -14.57 1.83
C ASP A 278 6.55 -13.97 2.84
N THR A 279 6.51 -12.66 3.07
CA THR A 279 7.34 -12.03 4.12
C THR A 279 7.04 -12.66 5.48
N ASP A 280 8.06 -13.17 6.15
CA ASP A 280 7.94 -13.76 7.48
C ASP A 280 7.46 -12.70 8.50
N PRO A 281 6.31 -12.90 9.18
CA PRO A 281 5.77 -11.93 10.12
C PRO A 281 6.58 -11.82 11.44
N THR A 282 7.59 -12.64 11.64
CA THR A 282 8.43 -12.60 12.83
C THR A 282 9.62 -11.67 12.69
N ILE A 283 9.99 -11.25 11.50
CA ILE A 283 11.16 -10.38 11.27
C ILE A 283 10.96 -8.97 11.81
N ARG A 284 12.05 -8.36 12.23
CA ARG A 284 12.06 -6.99 12.78
C ARG A 284 13.30 -6.24 12.34
N GLY A 285 13.16 -4.98 11.97
CA GLY A 285 14.29 -4.08 11.66
C GLY A 285 14.26 -3.54 10.25
N ASN A 286 15.42 -3.08 9.79
CA ASN A 286 15.63 -2.54 8.45
C ASN A 286 16.21 -3.62 7.53
N PHE A 287 15.65 -3.71 6.33
CA PHE A 287 16.03 -4.70 5.32
C PHE A 287 16.34 -3.97 4.01
N TYR A 288 17.53 -4.21 3.48
CA TYR A 288 18.05 -3.55 2.29
C TYR A 288 18.15 -4.52 1.12
N LEU A 289 17.88 -3.98 -0.06
CA LEU A 289 17.98 -4.71 -1.33
C LEU A 289 18.22 -3.74 -2.47
N ARG A 290 18.72 -4.27 -3.57
CA ARG A 290 18.83 -3.57 -4.85
C ARG A 290 17.79 -4.11 -5.84
N THR A 291 17.37 -3.27 -6.77
CA THR A 291 16.44 -3.61 -7.84
C THR A 291 17.01 -3.25 -9.21
N ALA A 292 16.44 -3.82 -10.27
CA ALA A 292 16.71 -3.41 -11.63
C ALA A 292 16.04 -2.07 -11.96
N ALA A 293 16.52 -1.40 -13.01
CA ALA A 293 15.96 -0.15 -13.50
C ALA A 293 14.65 -0.31 -14.29
N ARG A 294 14.36 -1.53 -14.77
CA ARG A 294 13.19 -1.89 -15.58
C ARG A 294 12.63 -3.23 -15.11
N GLU A 295 11.36 -3.49 -15.39
CA GLU A 295 10.75 -4.80 -15.20
C GLU A 295 11.48 -5.90 -16.00
N PRO A 296 11.71 -7.08 -15.40
CA PRO A 296 11.45 -7.41 -14.00
C PRO A 296 12.43 -6.72 -13.05
N PHE A 297 11.91 -6.09 -11.99
CA PHE A 297 12.72 -5.33 -11.03
C PHE A 297 13.49 -6.20 -10.04
N ALA A 298 12.95 -7.36 -9.70
CA ALA A 298 13.56 -8.27 -8.74
C ALA A 298 14.84 -8.90 -9.27
N LEU A 299 15.92 -8.86 -8.47
CA LEU A 299 17.23 -9.38 -8.84
C LEU A 299 17.57 -10.72 -8.16
N GLY A 300 16.64 -11.31 -7.37
CA GLY A 300 16.92 -12.50 -6.58
C GLY A 300 18.06 -12.27 -5.60
N ALA A 301 18.92 -13.25 -5.41
CA ALA A 301 20.07 -13.16 -4.50
C ALA A 301 21.02 -11.99 -4.83
N ARG A 302 21.18 -11.67 -6.11
CA ARG A 302 22.01 -10.50 -6.53
C ARG A 302 21.49 -9.16 -6.01
N GLY A 303 20.20 -9.09 -5.73
CA GLY A 303 19.60 -7.91 -5.11
C GLY A 303 19.93 -7.76 -3.64
N ALA A 304 20.29 -8.84 -2.98
CA ALA A 304 20.59 -8.90 -1.56
C ALA A 304 22.10 -8.88 -1.22
N ASP A 305 22.96 -8.69 -2.23
CA ASP A 305 24.44 -8.73 -2.10
C ASP A 305 25.09 -7.36 -2.29
#